data_9510b9468064ea33fd439bc4deae599b
#
_entry.id   9510b9468064ea33fd439bc4deae599b
#
_cell.length_a   1.000
_cell.length_b   1.000
_cell.length_c   1.000
_cell.angle_alpha   90.00
_cell.angle_beta   90.00
_cell.angle_gamma   90.00
#
_symmetry.space_group_name_H-M   'P 1'
#
loop_
_entity.id
_entity.type
_entity.pdbx_description
1 polymer ?
#
loop_
_entity_poly.entity_id
_entity_poly.type
_entity_poly.pdbx_seq_one_letter_code
_entity_poly.pdbx_strand_id
1 'polypeptide(L)'
;YLFILIESIFSLKEDNKTINETINKLITKGDYNQLDNYLEILTKENITFIEILSTNINNKMEKIKEISKKLTVISRTNFRVISPAFNWRETELELFLEIFYSHRMNAPSCGELDYENITLLNNNNTFHFEGNCTMGDDELFFNLTLNLFKPIKKVRKIEKSRKQMTITLVKESYSYWNRLLDNDEPNPDNMNEF
;
A
#
# COMPACT_ATOMS: atom_id res chain seq x y z
N TYR A 1 39.88 15.88 42.80
CA TYR A 1 39.17 16.81 41.91
C TYR A 1 39.42 16.51 40.42
N LEU A 2 40.63 16.10 40.03
CA LEU A 2 40.95 15.78 38.62
C LEU A 2 40.29 14.47 38.14
N PHE A 3 40.13 13.49 39.03
CA PHE A 3 39.49 12.20 38.70
C PHE A 3 37.97 12.33 38.43
N ILE A 4 37.30 13.22 39.15
CA ILE A 4 35.88 13.49 38.96
C ILE A 4 35.61 14.23 37.63
N LEU A 5 36.58 15.07 37.21
CA LEU A 5 36.51 15.75 35.91
C LEU A 5 36.76 14.80 34.74
N ILE A 6 37.58 13.78 34.91
CA ILE A 6 37.85 12.77 33.88
C ILE A 6 36.66 11.81 33.70
N GLU A 7 35.98 11.41 34.77
CA GLU A 7 34.75 10.60 34.67
C GLU A 7 33.58 11.37 34.05
N SER A 8 33.47 12.69 34.31
CA SER A 8 32.45 13.51 33.65
C SER A 8 32.72 13.73 32.15
N ILE A 9 33.99 13.74 31.73
CA ILE A 9 34.39 13.86 30.32
C ILE A 9 34.22 12.50 29.59
N PHE A 10 34.39 11.37 30.28
CA PHE A 10 34.14 10.04 29.70
C PHE A 10 32.65 9.68 29.61
N SER A 11 31.79 10.29 30.44
CA SER A 11 30.33 10.16 30.37
C SER A 11 29.70 10.89 29.18
N LEU A 12 30.45 11.75 28.48
CA LEU A 12 29.94 12.63 27.41
C LEU A 12 30.26 12.16 25.97
N LYS A 13 30.84 10.99 25.79
CA LYS A 13 30.88 10.33 24.49
C LYS A 13 29.69 9.36 24.36
N GLU A 14 28.48 9.87 24.42
CA GLU A 14 27.38 9.11 23.83
C GLU A 14 27.74 8.82 22.38
N ASP A 15 27.84 7.54 22.06
CA ASP A 15 28.07 7.07 20.70
C ASP A 15 26.99 7.65 19.79
N ASN A 16 27.36 8.12 18.61
CA ASN A 16 26.41 8.66 17.59
C ASN A 16 25.18 7.77 17.35
N LYS A 17 25.31 6.48 17.62
CA LYS A 17 24.23 5.51 17.56
C LYS A 17 23.20 5.73 18.67
N THR A 18 23.65 5.91 19.91
CA THR A 18 22.79 6.14 21.10
C THR A 18 22.02 7.46 20.98
N ILE A 19 22.67 8.50 20.47
CA ILE A 19 22.04 9.81 20.23
C ILE A 19 20.94 9.68 19.18
N ASN A 20 21.20 8.99 18.05
CA ASN A 20 20.21 8.75 17.00
C ASN A 20 19.02 7.91 17.51
N GLU A 21 19.27 6.89 18.33
CA GLU A 21 18.21 6.07 18.94
C GLU A 21 17.34 6.90 19.89
N THR A 22 17.93 7.78 20.71
CA THR A 22 17.20 8.66 21.62
C THR A 22 16.33 9.66 20.87
N ILE A 23 16.86 10.29 19.84
CA ILE A 23 16.11 11.24 19.01
C ILE A 23 14.95 10.54 18.30
N ASN A 24 15.19 9.37 17.68
CA ASN A 24 14.14 8.62 17.03
C ASN A 24 13.03 8.21 18.01
N LYS A 25 13.39 7.86 19.24
CA LYS A 25 12.44 7.51 20.31
C LYS A 25 11.60 8.71 20.74
N LEU A 26 12.18 9.90 20.85
CA LEU A 26 11.46 11.13 21.21
C LEU A 26 10.52 11.57 20.08
N ILE A 27 10.99 11.51 18.83
CA ILE A 27 10.14 11.79 17.64
C ILE A 27 8.96 10.81 17.58
N THR A 28 9.21 9.53 17.79
CA THR A 28 8.16 8.50 17.72
C THR A 28 7.12 8.66 18.83
N LYS A 29 7.53 9.15 20.01
CA LYS A 29 6.64 9.46 21.13
C LYS A 29 5.88 10.78 20.97
N GLY A 30 6.28 11.65 20.04
CA GLY A 30 5.74 12.99 19.88
C GLY A 30 6.14 13.95 21.00
N ASP A 31 7.19 13.64 21.76
CA ASP A 31 7.66 14.48 22.88
C ASP A 31 8.66 15.54 22.39
N TYR A 32 8.13 16.53 21.71
CA TYR A 32 8.90 17.58 21.06
C TYR A 32 9.58 18.52 22.07
N ASN A 33 9.03 18.68 23.28
CA ASN A 33 9.65 19.53 24.32
C ASN A 33 10.91 18.87 24.88
N GLN A 34 10.90 17.57 25.12
CA GLN A 34 12.10 16.84 25.52
C GLN A 34 13.10 16.75 24.37
N LEU A 35 12.66 16.66 23.13
CA LEU A 35 13.54 16.69 21.97
C LEU A 35 14.27 18.04 21.86
N ASP A 36 13.57 19.14 22.04
CA ASP A 36 14.15 20.50 21.98
C ASP A 36 15.22 20.71 23.05
N ASN A 37 14.91 20.35 24.31
CA ASN A 37 15.88 20.39 25.40
C ASN A 37 17.12 19.50 25.15
N TYR A 38 16.91 18.31 24.58
CA TYR A 38 17.99 17.39 24.25
C TYR A 38 18.90 17.94 23.13
N LEU A 39 18.29 18.55 22.10
CA LEU A 39 19.01 19.22 21.03
C LEU A 39 19.80 20.43 21.51
N GLU A 40 19.28 21.23 22.47
CA GLU A 40 20.00 22.34 23.07
C GLU A 40 21.28 21.87 23.83
N ILE A 41 21.20 20.73 24.51
CA ILE A 41 22.36 20.15 25.21
C ILE A 41 23.42 19.70 24.19
N LEU A 42 22.99 19.03 23.14
CA LEU A 42 23.89 18.55 22.07
C LEU A 42 24.52 19.70 21.27
N THR A 43 23.81 20.83 21.09
CA THR A 43 24.29 22.01 20.34
C THR A 43 25.49 22.65 21.03
N LYS A 44 25.55 22.57 22.33
CA LYS A 44 26.66 23.14 23.10
C LYS A 44 27.96 22.34 23.01
N GLU A 45 27.87 21.07 22.54
CA GLU A 45 28.98 20.13 22.61
C GLU A 45 29.57 19.69 21.26
N ASN A 46 28.83 19.76 20.14
CA ASN A 46 29.36 19.23 18.87
C ASN A 46 28.66 19.74 17.59
N ILE A 47 29.25 20.75 16.96
CA ILE A 47 28.67 21.42 15.76
C ILE A 47 28.49 20.47 14.56
N THR A 48 29.42 19.55 14.32
CA THR A 48 29.39 18.63 13.14
C THR A 48 28.26 17.62 13.23
N PHE A 49 27.88 17.19 14.41
CA PHE A 49 26.81 16.24 14.63
C PHE A 49 25.43 16.88 14.37
N ILE A 50 25.29 18.15 14.63
CA ILE A 50 24.06 18.93 14.44
C ILE A 50 23.73 19.08 12.98
N GLU A 51 24.71 19.22 12.08
CA GLU A 51 24.48 19.30 10.64
C GLU A 51 23.91 17.98 10.10
N ILE A 52 24.43 16.83 10.56
CA ILE A 52 23.92 15.49 10.19
C ILE A 52 22.50 15.30 10.70
N LEU A 53 22.22 15.70 11.94
CA LEU A 53 20.89 15.64 12.54
C LEU A 53 19.88 16.54 11.83
N SER A 54 20.27 17.79 11.56
CA SER A 54 19.45 18.75 10.82
C SER A 54 19.06 18.19 9.45
N THR A 55 20.00 17.59 8.74
CA THR A 55 19.74 16.96 7.44
C THR A 55 18.76 15.78 7.56
N ASN A 56 18.92 14.93 8.57
CA ASN A 56 18.02 13.79 8.79
C ASN A 56 16.61 14.23 9.21
N ILE A 57 16.49 15.24 10.06
CA ILE A 57 15.20 15.83 10.46
C ILE A 57 14.50 16.46 9.25
N ASN A 58 15.21 17.25 8.46
CA ASN A 58 14.67 17.89 7.28
C ASN A 58 14.17 16.86 6.25
N ASN A 59 14.91 15.78 6.01
CA ASN A 59 14.48 14.68 5.14
C ASN A 59 13.21 13.98 5.65
N LYS A 60 13.09 13.78 6.97
CA LYS A 60 11.86 13.22 7.56
C LYS A 60 10.69 14.20 7.49
N MET A 61 10.92 15.49 7.71
CA MET A 61 9.89 16.52 7.57
C MET A 61 9.37 16.63 6.14
N GLU A 62 10.22 16.55 5.12
CA GLU A 62 9.79 16.55 3.72
C GLU A 62 8.90 15.33 3.41
N LYS A 63 9.27 14.14 3.92
CA LYS A 63 8.41 12.94 3.79
C LYS A 63 7.05 13.12 4.49
N ILE A 64 7.04 13.71 5.69
CA ILE A 64 5.80 13.99 6.41
C ILE A 64 4.94 15.01 5.65
N LYS A 65 5.54 16.06 5.09
CA LYS A 65 4.82 17.02 4.24
C LYS A 65 4.24 16.37 2.99
N GLU A 66 4.99 15.46 2.36
CA GLU A 66 4.51 14.72 1.21
C GLU A 66 3.31 13.82 1.56
N ILE A 67 3.40 13.10 2.68
CA ILE A 67 2.29 12.28 3.20
C ILE A 67 1.09 13.18 3.55
N SER A 68 1.33 14.31 4.22
CA SER A 68 0.26 15.27 4.55
C SER A 68 -0.42 15.84 3.31
N LYS A 69 0.33 16.15 2.25
CA LYS A 69 -0.26 16.54 0.94
C LYS A 69 -1.14 15.43 0.37
N LYS A 70 -0.66 14.19 0.38
CA LYS A 70 -1.45 13.03 -0.08
C LYS A 70 -2.73 12.87 0.75
N LEU A 71 -2.65 12.97 2.07
CA LEU A 71 -3.80 12.91 2.96
C LEU A 71 -4.79 14.07 2.72
N THR A 72 -4.30 15.27 2.44
CA THR A 72 -5.15 16.43 2.13
C THR A 72 -5.86 16.27 0.79
N VAL A 73 -5.23 15.66 -0.19
CA VAL A 73 -5.87 15.30 -1.47
C VAL A 73 -6.96 14.27 -1.22
N ILE A 74 -6.66 13.20 -0.49
CA ILE A 74 -7.64 12.16 -0.12
C ILE A 74 -8.84 12.75 0.64
N SER A 75 -8.62 13.74 1.51
CA SER A 75 -9.71 14.38 2.27
C SER A 75 -10.58 15.36 1.47
N ARG A 76 -10.09 15.82 0.31
CA ARG A 76 -10.80 16.78 -0.55
C ARG A 76 -11.51 16.11 -1.72
N THR A 77 -11.09 14.92 -2.12
CA THR A 77 -11.77 14.13 -3.14
C THR A 77 -12.87 13.28 -2.49
N ASN A 78 -13.99 13.13 -3.15
CA ASN A 78 -15.01 12.16 -2.78
C ASN A 78 -14.45 10.76 -3.11
N PHE A 79 -13.62 10.25 -2.22
CA PHE A 79 -13.00 8.93 -2.35
C PHE A 79 -14.05 7.85 -2.13
N ARG A 80 -14.25 7.01 -3.15
CA ARG A 80 -15.18 5.88 -3.07
C ARG A 80 -14.45 4.58 -3.35
N VAL A 81 -14.56 3.65 -2.40
CA VAL A 81 -14.10 2.27 -2.62
C VAL A 81 -15.23 1.48 -3.27
N ILE A 82 -14.94 0.85 -4.37
CA ILE A 82 -15.90 0.09 -5.19
C ILE A 82 -15.39 -1.33 -5.33
N SER A 83 -16.25 -2.31 -5.04
CA SER A 83 -16.06 -3.68 -5.49
C SER A 83 -16.51 -3.76 -6.94
N PRO A 84 -15.59 -3.95 -7.91
CA PRO A 84 -15.93 -3.93 -9.32
C PRO A 84 -16.78 -5.13 -9.70
N ALA A 85 -17.68 -4.94 -10.67
CA ALA A 85 -18.40 -6.06 -11.29
C ALA A 85 -17.41 -6.89 -12.11
N PHE A 86 -17.61 -8.20 -12.14
CA PHE A 86 -16.77 -9.09 -12.93
C PHE A 86 -17.54 -10.29 -13.47
N ASN A 87 -17.05 -10.78 -14.61
CA ASN A 87 -17.47 -12.06 -15.21
C ASN A 87 -16.31 -13.06 -15.12
N TRP A 88 -16.65 -14.34 -15.17
CA TRP A 88 -15.63 -15.36 -15.31
C TRP A 88 -16.08 -16.46 -16.27
N ARG A 89 -15.10 -17.11 -16.87
CA ARG A 89 -15.26 -18.32 -17.67
C ARG A 89 -14.01 -19.16 -17.60
N GLU A 90 -14.10 -20.43 -17.94
CA GLU A 90 -12.98 -21.33 -17.87
C GLU A 90 -12.85 -22.25 -19.08
N THR A 91 -11.65 -22.76 -19.25
CA THR A 91 -11.33 -23.98 -19.99
C THR A 91 -10.68 -24.96 -19.02
N GLU A 92 -10.30 -26.14 -19.48
CA GLU A 92 -9.52 -27.06 -18.64
C GLU A 92 -8.20 -26.46 -18.12
N LEU A 93 -7.59 -25.56 -18.92
CA LEU A 93 -6.26 -25.01 -18.68
C LEU A 93 -6.26 -23.63 -18.08
N GLU A 94 -7.28 -22.84 -18.38
CA GLU A 94 -7.27 -21.40 -18.14
C GLU A 94 -8.57 -20.92 -17.49
N LEU A 95 -8.41 -19.91 -16.69
CA LEU A 95 -9.50 -19.11 -16.13
C LEU A 95 -9.40 -17.70 -16.71
N PHE A 96 -10.53 -17.16 -17.16
CA PHE A 96 -10.65 -15.81 -17.68
C PHE A 96 -11.50 -14.99 -16.74
N LEU A 97 -10.93 -13.90 -16.24
CA LEU A 97 -11.63 -12.90 -15.42
C LEU A 97 -11.78 -11.63 -16.25
N GLU A 98 -12.99 -11.15 -16.40
CA GLU A 98 -13.32 -9.90 -17.04
C GLU A 98 -13.81 -8.92 -15.99
N ILE A 99 -13.00 -7.93 -15.62
CA ILE A 99 -13.25 -6.97 -14.53
C ILE A 99 -13.72 -5.66 -15.16
N PHE A 100 -14.86 -5.15 -14.72
CA PHE A 100 -15.45 -3.89 -15.18
C PHE A 100 -15.08 -2.75 -14.23
N TYR A 101 -14.70 -1.60 -14.76
CA TYR A 101 -14.36 -0.41 -13.94
C TYR A 101 -15.62 0.29 -13.46
N SER A 102 -16.51 -0.47 -12.86
CA SER A 102 -17.80 -0.01 -12.33
C SER A 102 -18.30 -0.98 -11.26
N HIS A 103 -19.19 -0.51 -10.39
CA HIS A 103 -19.84 -1.36 -9.38
C HIS A 103 -20.80 -2.39 -10.01
N ARG A 104 -21.42 -2.07 -11.14
CA ARG A 104 -22.34 -2.93 -11.87
C ARG A 104 -21.99 -2.92 -13.35
N MET A 105 -22.24 -4.04 -14.06
CA MET A 105 -21.86 -4.20 -15.46
C MET A 105 -22.36 -3.12 -16.40
N ASN A 106 -23.55 -2.60 -16.19
CA ASN A 106 -24.17 -1.58 -17.03
C ASN A 106 -24.19 -0.18 -16.36
N ALA A 107 -23.44 0.01 -15.26
CA ALA A 107 -23.34 1.29 -14.58
C ALA A 107 -22.33 2.22 -15.29
N PRO A 108 -22.38 3.54 -15.03
CA PRO A 108 -21.31 4.44 -15.41
C PRO A 108 -19.97 3.92 -14.88
N SER A 109 -18.96 3.93 -15.71
CA SER A 109 -17.64 3.36 -15.40
C SER A 109 -16.54 4.31 -15.83
N CYS A 110 -15.37 4.14 -15.23
CA CYS A 110 -14.16 4.76 -15.73
C CYS A 110 -13.87 4.36 -17.16
N GLY A 111 -13.34 5.29 -17.95
CA GLY A 111 -12.88 4.99 -19.31
C GLY A 111 -11.60 4.17 -19.31
N GLU A 112 -10.67 4.55 -18.44
CA GLU A 112 -9.36 3.92 -18.24
C GLU A 112 -8.99 4.02 -16.77
N LEU A 113 -8.07 3.18 -16.30
CA LEU A 113 -7.50 3.27 -14.97
C LEU A 113 -6.22 4.09 -15.00
N ASP A 114 -6.05 4.94 -14.00
CA ASP A 114 -4.82 5.70 -13.76
C ASP A 114 -3.73 4.80 -13.17
N TYR A 115 -4.14 3.80 -12.40
CA TYR A 115 -3.29 2.79 -11.78
C TYR A 115 -4.02 1.45 -11.69
N GLU A 116 -3.30 0.36 -11.85
CA GLU A 116 -3.78 -0.99 -11.52
C GLU A 116 -2.65 -1.86 -11.00
N ASN A 117 -3.03 -2.81 -10.15
CA ASN A 117 -2.15 -3.85 -9.62
C ASN A 117 -2.90 -5.18 -9.53
N ILE A 118 -2.24 -6.26 -9.98
CA ILE A 118 -2.77 -7.61 -9.92
C ILE A 118 -1.77 -8.50 -9.23
N THR A 119 -2.19 -9.14 -8.14
CA THR A 119 -1.35 -10.05 -7.36
C THR A 119 -2.04 -11.37 -7.08
N LEU A 120 -1.24 -12.43 -6.97
CA LEU A 120 -1.66 -13.73 -6.49
C LEU A 120 -1.06 -13.92 -5.08
N LEU A 121 -1.91 -14.20 -4.11
CA LEU A 121 -1.56 -14.35 -2.70
C LEU A 121 -1.88 -15.77 -2.20
N ASN A 122 -1.46 -16.12 -0.98
CA ASN A 122 -1.80 -17.36 -0.30
C ASN A 122 -1.53 -18.61 -1.15
N ASN A 123 -0.29 -18.81 -1.57
CA ASN A 123 0.10 -19.90 -2.48
C ASN A 123 -0.70 -19.90 -3.80
N ASN A 124 -0.98 -18.71 -4.32
CA ASN A 124 -1.73 -18.47 -5.56
C ASN A 124 -3.21 -18.92 -5.53
N ASN A 125 -3.78 -19.08 -4.35
CA ASN A 125 -5.22 -19.35 -4.18
C ASN A 125 -6.06 -18.08 -4.09
N THR A 126 -5.45 -16.93 -3.82
CA THR A 126 -6.17 -15.67 -3.72
C THR A 126 -5.75 -14.75 -4.87
N PHE A 127 -6.70 -14.39 -5.70
CA PHE A 127 -6.54 -13.34 -6.71
C PHE A 127 -6.90 -12.00 -6.08
N HIS A 128 -6.03 -11.03 -6.25
CA HIS A 128 -6.25 -9.67 -5.76
C HIS A 128 -6.01 -8.65 -6.88
N PHE A 129 -6.97 -7.76 -7.06
CA PHE A 129 -6.93 -6.67 -8.01
C PHE A 129 -7.21 -5.35 -7.30
N GLU A 130 -6.38 -4.37 -7.57
CA GLU A 130 -6.56 -2.98 -7.17
C GLU A 130 -6.43 -2.08 -8.40
N GLY A 131 -7.21 -1.01 -8.41
CA GLY A 131 -7.11 0.02 -9.45
C GLY A 131 -7.78 1.31 -9.02
N ASN A 132 -7.40 2.42 -9.64
CA ASN A 132 -8.10 3.67 -9.43
C ASN A 132 -8.27 4.45 -10.74
N CYS A 133 -9.23 5.34 -10.73
CA CYS A 133 -9.42 6.34 -11.76
C CYS A 133 -10.08 7.59 -11.20
N THR A 134 -9.91 8.69 -11.91
CA THR A 134 -10.57 9.95 -11.62
C THR A 134 -11.76 10.17 -12.56
N MET A 135 -12.94 10.46 -12.01
CA MET A 135 -14.15 10.75 -12.77
C MET A 135 -14.76 12.07 -12.30
N GLY A 136 -14.45 13.17 -12.98
CA GLY A 136 -14.78 14.51 -12.52
C GLY A 136 -14.00 14.88 -11.26
N ASP A 137 -14.71 15.21 -10.20
CA ASP A 137 -14.14 15.51 -8.88
C ASP A 137 -14.07 14.28 -7.95
N ASP A 138 -14.56 13.12 -8.41
CA ASP A 138 -14.58 11.87 -7.65
C ASP A 138 -13.35 11.02 -7.99
N GLU A 139 -12.68 10.49 -6.98
CA GLU A 139 -11.66 9.45 -7.10
C GLU A 139 -12.28 8.10 -6.74
N LEU A 140 -12.31 7.19 -7.72
CA LEU A 140 -12.84 5.85 -7.58
C LEU A 140 -11.70 4.87 -7.39
N PHE A 141 -11.74 4.13 -6.29
CA PHE A 141 -10.78 3.07 -5.99
C PHE A 141 -11.47 1.71 -6.08
N PHE A 142 -10.98 0.86 -6.96
CA PHE A 142 -11.48 -0.50 -7.16
C PHE A 142 -10.65 -1.48 -6.37
N ASN A 143 -11.31 -2.37 -5.63
CA ASN A 143 -10.67 -3.45 -4.91
C ASN A 143 -11.50 -4.73 -5.06
N LEU A 144 -10.86 -5.80 -5.55
CA LEU A 144 -11.48 -7.11 -5.71
C LEU A 144 -10.54 -8.18 -5.18
N THR A 145 -11.01 -8.95 -4.20
CA THR A 145 -10.29 -10.09 -3.65
C THR A 145 -11.14 -11.34 -3.83
N LEU A 146 -10.61 -12.35 -4.52
CA LEU A 146 -11.30 -13.60 -4.80
C LEU A 146 -10.48 -14.77 -4.22
N ASN A 147 -11.07 -15.51 -3.29
CA ASN A 147 -10.52 -16.79 -2.84
C ASN A 147 -10.93 -17.86 -3.85
N LEU A 148 -10.00 -18.27 -4.68
CA LEU A 148 -10.23 -19.18 -5.79
C LEU A 148 -10.40 -20.62 -5.32
N PHE A 149 -11.20 -21.39 -6.02
CA PHE A 149 -11.46 -22.80 -5.72
C PHE A 149 -10.20 -23.66 -5.71
N LYS A 150 -9.23 -23.36 -6.58
CA LYS A 150 -7.93 -24.05 -6.66
C LYS A 150 -6.83 -23.06 -7.01
N PRO A 151 -5.53 -23.42 -6.79
CA PRO A 151 -4.43 -22.53 -7.08
C PRO A 151 -4.23 -22.27 -8.57
N ILE A 152 -3.74 -21.07 -8.85
CA ILE A 152 -3.33 -20.58 -10.16
C ILE A 152 -1.81 -20.71 -10.29
N LYS A 153 -1.34 -21.20 -11.42
CA LYS A 153 0.10 -21.29 -11.69
C LYS A 153 0.72 -19.92 -11.97
N LYS A 154 0.06 -19.08 -12.76
CA LYS A 154 0.54 -17.73 -13.11
C LYS A 154 -0.54 -16.91 -13.82
N VAL A 155 -0.37 -15.60 -13.81
CA VAL A 155 -1.04 -14.68 -14.74
C VAL A 155 -0.34 -14.81 -16.10
N ARG A 156 -1.10 -15.08 -17.17
CA ARG A 156 -0.58 -15.26 -18.53
C ARG A 156 -0.68 -13.99 -19.36
N LYS A 157 -1.84 -13.33 -19.31
CA LYS A 157 -2.15 -12.19 -20.17
C LYS A 157 -3.10 -11.23 -19.47
N ILE A 158 -2.89 -9.95 -19.70
CA ILE A 158 -3.78 -8.88 -19.28
C ILE A 158 -4.11 -8.08 -20.54
N GLU A 159 -5.37 -8.00 -20.89
CA GLU A 159 -5.88 -7.22 -22.02
C GLU A 159 -6.77 -6.12 -21.48
N LYS A 160 -6.39 -4.88 -21.73
CA LYS A 160 -7.13 -3.70 -21.30
C LYS A 160 -7.97 -3.19 -22.46
N SER A 161 -9.20 -2.83 -22.17
CA SER A 161 -10.07 -2.12 -23.07
C SER A 161 -10.71 -0.95 -22.35
N ARG A 162 -11.44 -0.11 -23.06
CA ARG A 162 -12.26 0.92 -22.42
C ARG A 162 -13.25 0.26 -21.46
N LYS A 163 -13.24 0.70 -20.20
CA LYS A 163 -14.18 0.31 -19.14
C LYS A 163 -13.99 -1.08 -18.52
N GLN A 164 -13.08 -1.90 -19.03
CA GLN A 164 -12.85 -3.26 -18.52
C GLN A 164 -11.44 -3.77 -18.81
N MET A 165 -11.03 -4.80 -18.08
CA MET A 165 -9.86 -5.60 -18.40
C MET A 165 -10.20 -7.09 -18.40
N THR A 166 -9.52 -7.84 -19.25
CA THR A 166 -9.60 -9.31 -19.27
C THR A 166 -8.26 -9.88 -18.81
N ILE A 167 -8.30 -10.72 -17.80
CA ILE A 167 -7.12 -11.36 -17.21
C ILE A 167 -7.21 -12.85 -17.48
N THR A 168 -6.18 -13.40 -18.12
CA THR A 168 -6.03 -14.82 -18.35
C THR A 168 -5.10 -15.43 -17.31
N LEU A 169 -5.61 -16.34 -16.50
CA LEU A 169 -4.91 -17.08 -15.47
C LEU A 169 -4.71 -18.52 -15.91
N VAL A 170 -3.51 -19.05 -15.75
CA VAL A 170 -3.20 -20.46 -16.04
C VAL A 170 -3.42 -21.25 -14.76
N LYS A 171 -4.27 -22.27 -14.82
CA LYS A 171 -4.54 -23.20 -13.72
C LYS A 171 -3.32 -24.04 -13.40
N GLU A 172 -3.14 -24.40 -12.16
CA GLU A 172 -2.06 -25.30 -11.74
C GLU A 172 -2.35 -26.75 -12.17
N SER A 173 -3.62 -27.17 -12.12
CA SER A 173 -4.07 -28.50 -12.54
C SER A 173 -5.09 -28.40 -13.70
N TYR A 174 -4.97 -29.32 -14.66
CA TYR A 174 -5.87 -29.44 -15.79
C TYR A 174 -7.21 -30.04 -15.34
N SER A 175 -8.20 -29.19 -15.09
CA SER A 175 -9.54 -29.62 -14.72
C SER A 175 -10.55 -28.49 -14.87
N TYR A 176 -11.81 -28.82 -15.16
CA TYR A 176 -12.88 -27.89 -14.93
C TYR A 176 -13.13 -27.70 -13.45
N TRP A 177 -13.40 -26.49 -13.03
CA TRP A 177 -13.63 -26.16 -11.64
C TRP A 177 -15.11 -26.18 -11.29
N ASN A 178 -15.98 -25.88 -12.26
CA ASN A 178 -17.43 -25.73 -12.12
C ASN A 178 -17.86 -24.66 -11.10
N ARG A 179 -16.93 -24.02 -10.47
CA ARG A 179 -17.11 -22.86 -9.58
C ARG A 179 -15.83 -22.06 -9.51
N LEU A 180 -15.95 -20.76 -9.29
CA LEU A 180 -14.79 -19.88 -9.20
C LEU A 180 -14.18 -19.86 -7.79
N LEU A 181 -15.04 -19.76 -6.77
CA LEU A 181 -14.66 -19.49 -5.39
C LEU A 181 -14.56 -20.77 -4.55
N ASP A 182 -13.72 -20.71 -3.50
CA ASP A 182 -13.43 -21.85 -2.63
C ASP A 182 -14.58 -22.19 -1.67
N ASN A 183 -15.33 -21.18 -1.24
CA ASN A 183 -16.40 -21.34 -0.23
C ASN A 183 -17.74 -21.70 -0.87
N ASP A 184 -18.61 -22.36 -0.07
CA ASP A 184 -20.00 -22.65 -0.45
C ASP A 184 -20.93 -21.42 -0.29
N GLU A 185 -20.37 -20.22 -0.08
CA GLU A 185 -21.13 -18.99 -0.02
C GLU A 185 -21.76 -18.67 -1.39
N PRO A 186 -22.92 -18.02 -1.40
CA PRO A 186 -23.54 -17.60 -2.65
C PRO A 186 -22.60 -16.67 -3.42
N ASN A 187 -22.66 -16.75 -4.75
CA ASN A 187 -21.87 -15.89 -5.62
C ASN A 187 -22.08 -14.42 -5.22
N PRO A 188 -21.01 -13.62 -5.16
CA PRO A 188 -21.13 -12.20 -4.87
C PRO A 188 -22.06 -11.50 -5.89
N ASP A 189 -22.85 -10.54 -5.43
CA ASP A 189 -23.81 -9.79 -6.27
C ASP A 189 -23.17 -9.09 -7.49
N ASN A 190 -21.87 -8.88 -7.48
CA ASN A 190 -21.07 -8.28 -8.55
C ASN A 190 -20.42 -9.32 -9.49
N MET A 191 -20.71 -10.62 -9.32
CA MET A 191 -20.22 -11.71 -10.17
C MET A 191 -21.30 -12.21 -11.10
N ASN A 192 -20.95 -12.41 -12.39
CA ASN A 192 -21.78 -13.16 -13.33
C ASN A 192 -20.99 -14.32 -13.94
N GLU A 193 -21.69 -15.41 -14.20
CA GLU A 193 -21.20 -16.52 -15.01
C GLU A 193 -21.68 -16.34 -16.46
N PHE A 194 -20.83 -16.73 -17.41
CA PHE A 194 -21.19 -16.84 -18.83
C PHE A 194 -21.48 -18.27 -19.19
#